data_32a6038b351a2ad3a809323556cff5c0
#
_entry.id   32a6038b351a2ad3a809323556cff5c0
#
_cell.length_a   1.000
_cell.length_b   1.000
_cell.length_c   1.000
_cell.angle_alpha   90.00
_cell.angle_beta   90.00
_cell.angle_gamma   90.00
#
_symmetry.space_group_name_H-M   'P 1'
#
loop_
_entity.id
_entity.type
_entity.pdbx_description
1 polymer ?
#
loop_
_entity_poly.entity_id
_entity_poly.type
_entity_poly.pdbx_seq_one_letter_code
_entity_poly.pdbx_strand_id
1 'polypeptide(L)'
;MSREKLGDPVANRVGPRARRVDVTQVFDCERPVLFTVWTDPEHFARWWGPKEWQAYDCMLDVRPGGRWRSSFRRPVGQDIHIGGQYLDVTPPERISFSWNSYGTLSADDESLVELEFVEIGHQTELRITHTKLTTGEAEDMDIGWVSALESLARYLREQPTHIRQEDPA
;
A
#
# COMPACT_ATOMS: atom_id res chain seq x y z
N MET A 1 -3.02 17.83 -20.60
CA MET A 1 -2.51 16.95 -19.52
C MET A 1 -3.12 15.57 -19.68
N SER A 2 -2.31 14.63 -20.05
CA SER A 2 -2.74 13.24 -20.11
C SER A 2 -2.97 12.76 -18.68
N ARG A 3 -4.21 12.53 -18.30
CA ARG A 3 -4.48 11.72 -17.12
C ARG A 3 -4.01 10.31 -17.47
N GLU A 4 -2.89 9.89 -16.88
CA GLU A 4 -2.51 8.49 -16.92
C GLU A 4 -3.63 7.69 -16.28
N LYS A 5 -4.40 7.03 -17.10
CA LYS A 5 -5.45 6.14 -16.64
C LYS A 5 -4.78 4.86 -16.17
N LEU A 6 -4.94 4.58 -14.88
CA LEU A 6 -4.71 3.21 -14.41
C LEU A 6 -5.57 2.28 -15.28
N GLY A 7 -4.93 1.29 -15.88
CA GLY A 7 -5.60 0.35 -16.78
C GLY A 7 -6.68 -0.47 -16.08
N ASP A 8 -7.41 -1.22 -16.85
CA ASP A 8 -8.38 -2.17 -16.30
C ASP A 8 -7.62 -3.25 -15.52
N PRO A 9 -7.85 -3.39 -14.20
CA PRO A 9 -7.14 -4.37 -13.38
C PRO A 9 -7.37 -5.82 -13.84
N VAL A 10 -8.44 -6.09 -14.55
CA VAL A 10 -8.75 -7.44 -15.07
C VAL A 10 -7.95 -7.73 -16.34
N ALA A 11 -7.87 -6.76 -17.25
CA ALA A 11 -7.14 -6.91 -18.52
C ALA A 11 -5.63 -7.06 -18.32
N ASN A 12 -5.08 -6.47 -17.27
CA ASN A 12 -3.64 -6.43 -17.01
C ASN A 12 -3.08 -7.68 -16.33
N ARG A 13 -3.92 -8.67 -16.01
CA ARG A 13 -3.48 -9.87 -15.28
C ARG A 13 -2.94 -10.99 -16.15
N VAL A 14 -2.94 -10.80 -17.46
CA VAL A 14 -2.52 -11.84 -18.40
C VAL A 14 -1.03 -11.77 -18.65
N GLY A 15 -0.35 -12.90 -18.51
CA GLY A 15 1.06 -13.05 -18.84
C GLY A 15 1.92 -13.56 -17.68
N PRO A 16 3.23 -13.77 -17.91
CA PRO A 16 4.16 -14.20 -16.87
C PRO A 16 4.26 -13.18 -15.74
N ARG A 17 4.37 -13.67 -14.50
CA ARG A 17 4.49 -12.84 -13.29
C ARG A 17 5.95 -12.67 -12.89
N ALA A 18 6.72 -12.05 -13.76
CA ALA A 18 8.16 -11.89 -13.60
C ALA A 18 8.60 -10.43 -13.37
N ARG A 19 7.67 -9.50 -13.26
CA ARG A 19 7.96 -8.08 -13.10
C ARG A 19 7.95 -7.66 -11.64
N ARG A 20 8.72 -6.60 -11.34
CA ARG A 20 8.77 -5.97 -10.03
C ARG A 20 8.71 -4.45 -10.15
N VAL A 21 8.23 -3.84 -9.08
CA VAL A 21 8.22 -2.38 -8.89
C VAL A 21 8.95 -2.09 -7.59
N ASP A 22 9.88 -1.15 -7.64
CA ASP A 22 10.58 -0.64 -6.47
C ASP A 22 10.28 0.85 -6.34
N VAL A 23 9.77 1.26 -5.17
CA VAL A 23 9.48 2.67 -4.87
C VAL A 23 10.08 3.01 -3.52
N THR A 24 10.75 4.16 -3.45
CA THR A 24 11.36 4.65 -2.22
C THR A 24 10.97 6.10 -2.01
N GLN A 25 10.59 6.44 -0.78
CA GLN A 25 10.27 7.82 -0.41
C GLN A 25 10.66 8.06 1.04
N VAL A 26 11.18 9.26 1.31
CA VAL A 26 11.50 9.73 2.67
C VAL A 26 10.31 10.53 3.21
N PHE A 27 9.90 10.21 4.43
CA PHE A 27 8.83 10.89 5.14
C PHE A 27 9.40 11.62 6.36
N ASP A 28 8.89 12.81 6.62
CA ASP A 28 9.30 13.63 7.75
C ASP A 28 8.54 13.22 9.03
N CYS A 29 8.75 11.99 9.45
CA CYS A 29 8.22 11.46 10.69
C CYS A 29 9.09 10.31 11.18
N GLU A 30 8.99 10.00 12.46
CA GLU A 30 9.71 8.88 13.05
C GLU A 30 9.12 7.53 12.61
N ARG A 31 9.95 6.51 12.58
CA ARG A 31 9.60 5.17 12.11
C ARG A 31 8.37 4.56 12.79
N PRO A 32 8.19 4.64 14.12
CA PRO A 32 6.99 4.11 14.76
C PRO A 32 5.70 4.79 14.30
N VAL A 33 5.75 6.08 14.02
CA VAL A 33 4.59 6.84 13.50
C VAL A 33 4.22 6.34 12.10
N LEU A 34 5.20 6.22 11.22
CA LEU A 34 4.96 5.71 9.86
C LEU A 34 4.42 4.28 9.89
N PHE A 35 4.98 3.43 10.74
CA PHE A 35 4.50 2.06 10.91
C PHE A 35 3.04 2.03 11.37
N THR A 36 2.66 2.89 12.30
CA THR A 36 1.29 2.98 12.81
C THR A 36 0.29 3.37 11.74
N VAL A 37 0.59 4.34 10.89
CA VAL A 37 -0.34 4.76 9.83
C VAL A 37 -0.52 3.71 8.74
N TRP A 38 0.39 2.75 8.64
CA TRP A 38 0.28 1.58 7.77
C TRP A 38 -0.48 0.41 8.40
N THR A 39 -0.57 0.35 9.72
CA THR A 39 -1.09 -0.82 10.44
C THR A 39 -2.38 -0.56 11.21
N ASP A 40 -2.71 0.69 11.49
CA ASP A 40 -3.97 1.08 12.10
C ASP A 40 -5.02 1.32 11.02
N PRO A 41 -6.14 0.55 11.00
CA PRO A 41 -7.14 0.68 9.96
C PRO A 41 -7.79 2.07 9.87
N GLU A 42 -7.93 2.79 10.98
CA GLU A 42 -8.48 4.15 10.97
C GLU A 42 -7.56 5.14 10.24
N HIS A 43 -6.25 5.03 10.47
CA HIS A 43 -5.28 5.84 9.76
C HIS A 43 -5.14 5.39 8.31
N PHE A 44 -5.01 4.10 8.08
CA PHE A 44 -4.80 3.50 6.77
C PHE A 44 -5.90 3.91 5.78
N ALA A 45 -7.15 3.84 6.18
CA ALA A 45 -8.29 4.17 5.33
C ALA A 45 -8.30 5.63 4.86
N ARG A 46 -7.63 6.52 5.56
CA ARG A 46 -7.64 7.96 5.25
C ARG A 46 -6.65 8.37 4.15
N TRP A 47 -5.60 7.60 3.97
CA TRP A 47 -4.58 7.95 2.96
C TRP A 47 -4.42 6.90 1.88
N TRP A 48 -4.90 5.67 2.11
CA TRP A 48 -4.66 4.52 1.23
C TRP A 48 -5.28 4.70 -0.14
N GLY A 49 -4.48 4.42 -1.16
CA GLY A 49 -4.88 4.39 -2.55
C GLY A 49 -4.43 5.59 -3.37
N PRO A 50 -4.57 5.50 -4.69
CA PRO A 50 -4.26 6.60 -5.59
C PRO A 50 -5.11 7.84 -5.31
N LYS A 51 -4.58 9.00 -5.69
CA LYS A 51 -5.31 10.27 -5.60
C LYS A 51 -6.68 10.16 -6.28
N GLU A 52 -7.69 10.73 -5.65
CA GLU A 52 -9.10 10.73 -6.09
C GLU A 52 -9.83 9.38 -5.89
N TRP A 53 -9.13 8.32 -5.54
CA TRP A 53 -9.77 7.07 -5.12
C TRP A 53 -10.10 7.14 -3.63
N GLN A 54 -11.25 6.64 -3.25
CA GLN A 54 -11.68 6.62 -1.87
C GLN A 54 -11.63 5.19 -1.33
N ALA A 55 -10.75 4.95 -0.36
CA ALA A 55 -10.69 3.67 0.34
C ALA A 55 -11.87 3.53 1.30
N TYR A 56 -12.44 2.34 1.36
CA TYR A 56 -13.48 1.96 2.31
C TYR A 56 -13.37 0.47 2.63
N ASP A 57 -14.08 0.02 3.65
CA ASP A 57 -14.07 -1.38 4.11
C ASP A 57 -12.64 -1.90 4.32
N CYS A 58 -11.80 -1.09 4.96
CA CYS A 58 -10.44 -1.49 5.28
C CYS A 58 -10.42 -2.35 6.54
N MET A 59 -9.96 -3.57 6.41
CA MET A 59 -9.75 -4.49 7.53
C MET A 59 -8.32 -4.97 7.54
N LEU A 60 -7.64 -4.80 8.66
CA LEU A 60 -6.24 -5.16 8.83
C LEU A 60 -6.09 -6.01 10.10
N ASP A 61 -5.78 -7.28 9.94
CA ASP A 61 -5.38 -8.16 11.03
C ASP A 61 -3.85 -8.32 11.00
N VAL A 62 -3.15 -7.34 11.58
CA VAL A 62 -1.71 -7.14 11.43
C VAL A 62 -0.95 -8.12 12.31
N ARG A 63 -0.79 -9.33 11.81
CA ARG A 63 0.01 -10.40 12.40
C ARG A 63 0.37 -11.40 11.30
N PRO A 64 1.44 -12.19 11.44
CA PRO A 64 1.72 -13.25 10.47
C PRO A 64 0.53 -14.19 10.33
N GLY A 65 0.07 -14.40 9.09
CA GLY A 65 -1.12 -15.19 8.80
C GLY A 65 -2.44 -14.42 8.88
N GLY A 66 -2.46 -13.23 9.42
CA GLY A 66 -3.65 -12.37 9.45
C GLY A 66 -4.02 -11.86 8.06
N ARG A 67 -5.29 -11.58 7.84
CA ARG A 67 -5.79 -11.11 6.55
C ARG A 67 -5.95 -9.59 6.53
N TRP A 68 -5.82 -9.04 5.34
CA TRP A 68 -6.13 -7.65 5.09
C TRP A 68 -7.04 -7.52 3.87
N ARG A 69 -7.85 -6.49 3.85
CA ARG A 69 -8.66 -6.16 2.67
C ARG A 69 -8.93 -4.67 2.61
N SER A 70 -9.15 -4.17 1.42
CA SER A 70 -9.51 -2.79 1.16
C SER A 70 -10.31 -2.72 -0.13
N SER A 71 -11.27 -1.80 -0.15
CA SER A 71 -12.06 -1.50 -1.35
C SER A 71 -11.84 -0.04 -1.73
N PHE A 72 -11.99 0.26 -3.01
CA PHE A 72 -11.86 1.63 -3.52
C PHE A 72 -13.07 2.01 -4.36
N ARG A 73 -13.58 3.21 -4.11
CA ARG A 73 -14.45 3.93 -5.04
C ARG A 73 -13.59 4.77 -5.96
N ARG A 74 -13.74 4.56 -7.25
CA ARG A 74 -13.03 5.33 -8.27
C ARG A 74 -13.92 6.44 -8.79
N PRO A 75 -13.35 7.57 -9.28
CA PRO A 75 -14.14 8.61 -9.95
C PRO A 75 -14.88 8.11 -11.18
N VAL A 76 -14.30 7.14 -11.88
CA VAL A 76 -14.87 6.52 -13.08
C VAL A 76 -14.63 5.01 -13.02
N GLY A 77 -15.66 4.23 -13.30
CA GLY A 77 -15.59 2.77 -13.34
C GLY A 77 -16.14 2.12 -12.07
N GLN A 78 -16.07 0.79 -12.04
CA GLN A 78 -16.54 0.00 -10.92
C GLN A 78 -15.58 0.10 -9.73
N ASP A 79 -16.10 -0.18 -8.53
CA ASP A 79 -15.30 -0.32 -7.32
C ASP A 79 -14.24 -1.41 -7.50
N ILE A 80 -13.11 -1.22 -6.88
CA ILE A 80 -12.01 -2.19 -6.85
C ILE A 80 -11.91 -2.76 -5.45
N HIS A 81 -11.69 -4.07 -5.38
CA HIS A 81 -11.49 -4.78 -4.12
C HIS A 81 -10.14 -5.50 -4.18
N ILE A 82 -9.36 -5.32 -3.14
CA ILE A 82 -8.05 -5.96 -3.00
C ILE A 82 -7.91 -6.54 -1.61
N GLY A 83 -7.00 -7.47 -1.46
CA GLY A 83 -6.72 -8.07 -0.16
C GLY A 83 -5.62 -9.09 -0.25
N GLY A 84 -5.32 -9.70 0.87
CA GLY A 84 -4.30 -10.72 0.98
C GLY A 84 -4.07 -11.14 2.40
N GLN A 85 -2.86 -11.59 2.66
CA GLN A 85 -2.44 -12.11 3.95
C GLN A 85 -1.08 -11.52 4.34
N TYR A 86 -0.93 -11.14 5.59
CA TYR A 86 0.37 -10.76 6.13
C TYR A 86 1.25 -12.00 6.24
N LEU A 87 2.50 -11.88 5.80
CA LEU A 87 3.49 -12.95 5.85
C LEU A 87 4.50 -12.69 6.96
N ASP A 88 5.10 -11.51 7.00
CA ASP A 88 6.01 -11.06 8.03
C ASP A 88 5.55 -9.73 8.62
N VAL A 89 5.54 -9.63 9.93
CA VAL A 89 5.24 -8.39 10.64
C VAL A 89 6.28 -8.22 11.74
N THR A 90 7.24 -7.34 11.52
CA THR A 90 8.33 -7.05 12.45
C THR A 90 8.30 -5.56 12.79
N PRO A 91 7.51 -5.14 13.81
CA PRO A 91 7.41 -3.73 14.18
C PRO A 91 8.70 -3.16 14.76
N PRO A 92 9.05 -1.93 14.44
CA PRO A 92 8.51 -1.04 13.42
C PRO A 92 9.31 -1.07 12.11
N GLU A 93 9.92 -2.20 11.78
CA GLU A 93 10.95 -2.32 10.75
C GLU A 93 10.43 -2.84 9.41
N ARG A 94 9.58 -3.86 9.43
CA ARG A 94 9.19 -4.57 8.21
C ARG A 94 7.77 -5.11 8.27
N ILE A 95 7.13 -5.08 7.10
CA ILE A 95 5.87 -5.77 6.84
C ILE A 95 5.97 -6.38 5.45
N SER A 96 5.54 -7.63 5.31
CA SER A 96 5.31 -8.21 4.00
C SER A 96 3.92 -8.82 3.92
N PHE A 97 3.31 -8.74 2.77
CA PHE A 97 1.97 -9.27 2.55
C PHE A 97 1.75 -9.65 1.10
N SER A 98 0.85 -10.61 0.91
CA SER A 98 0.38 -10.97 -0.41
C SER A 98 -0.67 -9.98 -0.89
N TRP A 99 -0.80 -9.87 -2.21
CA TRP A 99 -1.72 -8.97 -2.86
C TRP A 99 -2.53 -9.72 -3.91
N ASN A 100 -3.84 -9.80 -3.71
CA ASN A 100 -4.78 -10.36 -4.65
C ASN A 100 -5.82 -9.32 -5.03
N SER A 101 -6.18 -9.28 -6.29
CA SER A 101 -7.34 -8.51 -6.70
C SER A 101 -8.60 -9.34 -6.53
N TYR A 102 -9.69 -8.66 -6.25
CA TYR A 102 -10.97 -9.27 -5.95
C TYR A 102 -11.42 -10.26 -7.04
N GLY A 103 -11.93 -11.39 -6.61
CA GLY A 103 -12.43 -12.45 -7.50
C GLY A 103 -11.40 -13.48 -7.91
N THR A 104 -10.13 -13.26 -7.58
CA THR A 104 -9.07 -14.25 -7.80
C THR A 104 -8.59 -14.80 -6.47
N LEU A 105 -8.90 -16.05 -6.22
CA LEU A 105 -8.43 -16.77 -5.03
C LEU A 105 -7.30 -17.74 -5.38
N SER A 106 -6.79 -17.67 -6.60
CA SER A 106 -5.70 -18.52 -7.04
C SER A 106 -4.38 -17.99 -6.53
N ALA A 107 -3.59 -18.84 -5.91
CA ALA A 107 -2.21 -18.51 -5.52
C ALA A 107 -1.34 -18.11 -6.72
N ASP A 108 -1.72 -18.51 -7.92
CA ASP A 108 -1.01 -18.18 -9.15
C ASP A 108 -1.19 -16.70 -9.56
N ASP A 109 -2.24 -16.03 -9.05
CA ASP A 109 -2.54 -14.63 -9.32
C ASP A 109 -2.05 -13.71 -8.20
N GLU A 110 -1.35 -14.26 -7.21
CA GLU A 110 -0.89 -13.54 -6.05
C GLU A 110 0.43 -12.83 -6.31
N SER A 111 0.48 -11.54 -5.99
CA SER A 111 1.72 -10.77 -5.96
C SER A 111 2.17 -10.56 -4.52
N LEU A 112 3.40 -10.11 -4.34
CA LEU A 112 4.02 -9.97 -3.04
C LEU A 112 4.52 -8.54 -2.83
N VAL A 113 4.14 -7.95 -1.70
CA VAL A 113 4.60 -6.61 -1.29
C VAL A 113 5.48 -6.74 -0.04
N GLU A 114 6.63 -6.09 -0.09
CA GLU A 114 7.53 -5.96 1.05
C GLU A 114 7.73 -4.48 1.36
N LEU A 115 7.51 -4.11 2.61
CA LEU A 115 7.75 -2.77 3.14
C LEU A 115 8.91 -2.82 4.11
N GLU A 116 9.87 -1.93 3.93
CA GLU A 116 10.97 -1.73 4.85
C GLU A 116 10.98 -0.29 5.32
N PHE A 117 10.98 -0.09 6.63
CA PHE A 117 10.98 1.21 7.27
C PHE A 117 12.38 1.48 7.81
N VAL A 118 13.13 2.34 7.16
CA VAL A 118 14.54 2.62 7.51
C VAL A 118 14.64 3.96 8.22
N GLU A 119 15.13 3.93 9.44
CA GLU A 119 15.32 5.14 10.26
C GLU A 119 16.49 5.97 9.74
N ILE A 120 16.24 7.26 9.47
CA ILE A 120 17.24 8.23 9.04
C ILE A 120 17.11 9.46 9.95
N GLY A 121 17.77 9.47 11.10
CA GLY A 121 17.60 10.51 12.09
C GLY A 121 16.15 10.60 12.58
N HIS A 122 15.50 11.74 12.39
CA HIS A 122 14.08 11.94 12.72
C HIS A 122 13.15 11.66 11.54
N GLN A 123 13.69 11.21 10.40
CA GLN A 123 12.96 10.87 9.21
C GLN A 123 12.92 9.35 9.01
N THR A 124 12.07 8.89 8.13
CA THR A 124 11.98 7.48 7.79
C THR A 124 11.96 7.33 6.27
N GLU A 125 12.83 6.49 5.75
CA GLU A 125 12.80 6.06 4.37
C GLU A 125 11.93 4.80 4.27
N LEU A 126 10.87 4.88 3.50
CA LEU A 126 10.02 3.74 3.18
C LEU A 126 10.47 3.16 1.85
N ARG A 127 10.82 1.88 1.85
CA ARG A 127 11.16 1.10 0.65
C ARG A 127 10.06 0.11 0.40
N ILE A 128 9.45 0.20 -0.78
CA ILE A 128 8.41 -0.72 -1.23
C ILE A 128 8.97 -1.57 -2.37
N THR A 129 8.88 -2.89 -2.24
CA THR A 129 9.20 -3.84 -3.29
C THR A 129 7.94 -4.65 -3.58
N HIS A 130 7.40 -4.55 -4.78
CA HIS A 130 6.23 -5.29 -5.23
C HIS A 130 6.65 -6.23 -6.35
N THR A 131 6.60 -7.53 -6.10
CA THR A 131 7.09 -8.58 -6.98
C THR A 131 5.99 -9.49 -7.47
N LYS A 132 6.31 -10.39 -8.38
CA LYS A 132 5.37 -11.35 -8.97
C LYS A 132 4.23 -10.65 -9.71
N LEU A 133 4.57 -9.62 -10.46
CA LEU A 133 3.63 -8.84 -11.26
C LEU A 133 3.71 -9.22 -12.73
N THR A 134 2.59 -9.14 -13.43
CA THR A 134 2.59 -9.13 -14.90
C THR A 134 3.12 -7.78 -15.40
N THR A 135 3.43 -7.68 -16.69
CA THR A 135 3.89 -6.42 -17.28
C THR A 135 2.86 -5.30 -17.11
N GLY A 136 1.58 -5.58 -17.37
CA GLY A 136 0.52 -4.57 -17.21
C GLY A 136 0.28 -4.18 -15.76
N GLU A 137 0.32 -5.14 -14.84
CA GLU A 137 0.21 -4.85 -13.41
C GLU A 137 1.36 -3.99 -12.91
N ALA A 138 2.60 -4.26 -13.37
CA ALA A 138 3.76 -3.46 -12.97
C ALA A 138 3.63 -2.00 -13.40
N GLU A 139 3.12 -1.74 -14.58
CA GLU A 139 2.88 -0.37 -15.05
C GLU A 139 1.85 0.35 -14.17
N ASP A 140 0.76 -0.31 -13.84
CA ASP A 140 -0.29 0.24 -12.98
C ASP A 140 0.19 0.44 -11.54
N MET A 141 0.95 -0.50 -11.01
CA MET A 141 1.46 -0.43 -9.63
C MET A 141 2.51 0.65 -9.45
N ASP A 142 3.34 0.91 -10.45
CA ASP A 142 4.31 2.00 -10.40
C ASP A 142 3.60 3.35 -10.23
N ILE A 143 2.59 3.61 -11.03
CA ILE A 143 1.75 4.82 -10.95
C ILE A 143 0.98 4.85 -9.62
N GLY A 144 0.36 3.73 -9.26
CA GLY A 144 -0.47 3.63 -8.05
C GLY A 144 0.31 3.86 -6.76
N TRP A 145 1.50 3.27 -6.64
CA TRP A 145 2.35 3.45 -5.46
C TRP A 145 2.82 4.89 -5.30
N VAL A 146 3.29 5.53 -6.36
CA VAL A 146 3.71 6.93 -6.33
C VAL A 146 2.56 7.83 -5.88
N SER A 147 1.38 7.64 -6.44
CA SER A 147 0.19 8.41 -6.08
C SER A 147 -0.25 8.16 -4.63
N ALA A 148 -0.22 6.92 -4.17
CA ALA A 148 -0.57 6.57 -2.79
C ALA A 148 0.39 7.19 -1.78
N LEU A 149 1.69 7.19 -2.08
CA LEU A 149 2.69 7.78 -1.19
C LEU A 149 2.61 9.32 -1.15
N GLU A 150 2.19 9.96 -2.23
CA GLU A 150 1.88 11.40 -2.21
C GLU A 150 0.68 11.69 -1.28
N SER A 151 -0.35 10.84 -1.31
CA SER A 151 -1.48 10.93 -0.39
C SER A 151 -1.07 10.71 1.05
N LEU A 152 -0.20 9.75 1.30
CA LEU A 152 0.36 9.48 2.64
C LEU A 152 1.15 10.69 3.15
N ALA A 153 2.01 11.26 2.33
CA ALA A 153 2.80 12.43 2.72
C ALA A 153 1.90 13.61 3.10
N ARG A 154 0.85 13.85 2.33
CA ARG A 154 -0.15 14.88 2.64
C ARG A 154 -0.87 14.60 3.95
N TYR A 155 -1.32 13.38 4.14
CA TYR A 155 -1.99 12.94 5.36
C TYR A 155 -1.13 13.21 6.61
N LEU A 156 0.15 12.87 6.54
CA LEU A 156 1.08 13.10 7.65
C LEU A 156 1.28 14.59 7.95
N ARG A 157 1.31 15.45 6.93
CA ARG A 157 1.43 16.90 7.13
C ARG A 157 0.20 17.52 7.77
N GLU A 158 -0.98 16.96 7.51
CA GLU A 158 -2.27 17.46 8.02
C GLU A 158 -2.58 16.94 9.42
N GLN A 159 -1.82 15.99 9.95
CA GLN A 159 -2.08 15.43 11.26
C GLN A 159 -1.68 16.38 12.39
N PRO A 160 -2.46 16.41 13.49
CA PRO A 160 -2.07 17.15 14.69
C PRO A 160 -0.75 16.65 15.25
N THR A 161 0.01 17.55 15.87
CA THR A 161 1.36 17.29 16.36
C THR A 161 1.42 16.11 17.34
N HIS A 162 0.35 15.82 18.05
CA HIS A 162 0.31 14.71 19.02
C HIS A 162 0.44 13.32 18.39
N ILE A 163 -0.03 13.12 17.15
CA ILE A 163 0.16 11.84 16.46
C ILE A 163 1.63 11.60 16.12
N ARG A 164 2.38 12.69 15.89
CA ARG A 164 3.82 12.63 15.62
C ARG A 164 4.65 12.30 16.87
N GLN A 165 4.01 12.34 18.05
CA GLN A 165 4.67 12.15 19.33
C GLN A 165 4.11 10.95 20.12
N GLU A 166 3.16 10.22 19.58
CA GLU A 166 2.68 8.99 20.22
C GLU A 166 3.82 7.99 20.26
N ASP A 167 4.33 7.82 21.47
CA ASP A 167 5.28 6.76 21.80
C ASP A 167 4.50 5.44 21.73
N PRO A 168 4.87 4.48 20.88
CA PRO A 168 4.22 3.18 20.89
C PRO A 168 4.56 2.47 22.19
N ALA A 169 3.58 2.47 23.07
CA ALA A 169 3.69 1.70 24.30
C ALA A 169 3.66 0.19 24.01
#